data_158316217314dbbcaa07238f10f67617
#
_entry.id   158316217314dbbcaa07238f10f67617
#
_cell.length_a   1.000
_cell.length_b   1.000
_cell.length_c   1.000
_cell.angle_alpha   90.00
_cell.angle_beta   90.00
_cell.angle_gamma   90.00
#
_symmetry.space_group_name_H-M   'P 1'
#
loop_
_entity.id
_entity.type
_entity.pdbx_description
1 polymer ?
#
loop_
_entity_poly.entity_id
_entity_poly.type
_entity_poly.pdbx_seq_one_letter_code
_entity_poly.pdbx_strand_id
1 'polypeptide(L)'
;MLPEQVEPRLRGRFGRPYLWADECESTQELARPLPKGGVAACDRQLQGRGRRGRTWQAEAGTGLLFSLALEPRTPPQGLASFSLVAAEAVAEACHDRALVRWPNDVMLNGRKLAGVLPELRDGKLVLGVGVNAGMSEAQLPVDTRVPATSLQIATGEPIDRVELLVALLAVLERRYDAFERDGFTGLRRDELRGRHVTLVGTGSGISEGVDEDGRLLLDGRGYSSAEVERVELR
;
A
#
# COMPACT_ATOMS: atom_id res chain seq x y z
N MET A 1 11.79 -10.14 -11.99
CA MET A 1 11.37 -8.87 -12.67
C MET A 1 12.60 -8.03 -13.01
N LEU A 2 13.39 -8.50 -13.96
CA LEU A 2 14.66 -7.88 -14.34
C LEU A 2 14.42 -6.50 -15.01
N PRO A 3 15.38 -5.56 -14.93
CA PRO A 3 15.23 -4.23 -15.53
C PRO A 3 14.86 -4.26 -17.02
N GLU A 4 15.45 -5.15 -17.81
CA GLU A 4 15.13 -5.33 -19.24
C GLU A 4 13.69 -5.78 -19.51
N GLN A 5 12.98 -6.32 -18.52
CA GLN A 5 11.58 -6.70 -18.63
C GLN A 5 10.65 -5.54 -18.22
N VAL A 6 11.07 -4.72 -17.26
CA VAL A 6 10.25 -3.65 -16.66
C VAL A 6 10.43 -2.33 -17.38
N GLU A 7 11.68 -1.85 -17.54
CA GLU A 7 11.96 -0.49 -18.02
C GLU A 7 11.35 -0.15 -19.39
N PRO A 8 11.33 -1.07 -20.40
CA PRO A 8 10.71 -0.77 -21.70
C PRO A 8 9.19 -0.59 -21.63
N ARG A 9 8.54 -1.11 -20.57
CA ARG A 9 7.09 -1.05 -20.40
C ARG A 9 6.63 0.14 -19.54
N LEU A 10 7.54 0.84 -18.87
CA LEU A 10 7.23 2.01 -18.04
C LEU A 10 6.66 3.15 -18.89
N ARG A 11 5.50 3.68 -18.48
CA ARG A 11 4.75 4.70 -19.23
C ARG A 11 4.97 6.13 -18.72
N GLY A 12 5.54 6.28 -17.50
CA GLY A 12 5.73 7.56 -16.83
C GLY A 12 7.15 7.73 -16.29
N ARG A 13 7.32 8.66 -15.34
CA ARG A 13 8.60 8.93 -14.67
C ARG A 13 8.86 8.00 -13.49
N PHE A 14 7.81 7.38 -12.91
CA PHE A 14 8.00 6.41 -11.83
C PHE A 14 8.61 5.11 -12.37
N GLY A 15 9.58 4.58 -11.64
CA GLY A 15 10.39 3.44 -12.04
C GLY A 15 11.69 3.81 -12.75
N ARG A 16 12.09 5.09 -12.75
CA ARG A 16 13.32 5.57 -13.39
C ARG A 16 14.21 6.31 -12.37
N PRO A 17 15.30 5.67 -11.92
CA PRO A 17 15.80 4.34 -12.26
C PRO A 17 14.96 3.21 -11.63
N TYR A 18 15.05 2.02 -12.20
CA TYR A 18 14.52 0.78 -11.64
C TYR A 18 15.66 -0.11 -11.14
N LEU A 19 15.57 -0.56 -9.90
CA LEU A 19 16.52 -1.47 -9.28
C LEU A 19 15.83 -2.77 -8.90
N TRP A 20 16.46 -3.89 -9.25
CA TRP A 20 16.00 -5.23 -8.92
C TRP A 20 17.01 -6.00 -8.09
N ALA A 21 16.55 -6.77 -7.11
CA ALA A 21 17.34 -7.75 -6.38
C ALA A 21 16.52 -9.05 -6.20
N ASP A 22 17.16 -10.21 -6.25
CA ASP A 22 16.51 -11.48 -5.95
C ASP A 22 16.13 -11.53 -4.46
N GLU A 23 17.00 -11.02 -3.59
CA GLU A 23 16.78 -10.93 -2.15
C GLU A 23 17.34 -9.62 -1.59
N CYS A 24 16.68 -9.05 -0.61
CA CYS A 24 17.14 -7.85 0.10
C CYS A 24 16.62 -7.84 1.55
N GLU A 25 17.24 -7.03 2.41
CA GLU A 25 16.71 -6.79 3.75
C GLU A 25 15.32 -6.16 3.67
N SER A 26 15.21 -5.05 2.93
CA SER A 26 13.95 -4.36 2.66
C SER A 26 14.06 -3.52 1.41
N THR A 27 13.03 -3.53 0.57
CA THR A 27 12.95 -2.67 -0.63
C THR A 27 13.00 -1.18 -0.27
N GLN A 28 12.58 -0.80 0.94
CA GLN A 28 12.67 0.59 1.40
C GLN A 28 14.12 1.04 1.59
N GLU A 29 15.00 0.18 2.11
CA GLU A 29 16.42 0.50 2.24
C GLU A 29 17.09 0.60 0.86
N LEU A 30 16.72 -0.27 -0.08
CA LEU A 30 17.20 -0.21 -1.46
C LEU A 30 16.72 1.05 -2.20
N ALA A 31 15.49 1.48 -1.97
CA ALA A 31 14.91 2.65 -2.64
C ALA A 31 15.41 3.99 -2.06
N ARG A 32 15.83 4.02 -0.78
CA ARG A 32 16.22 5.25 -0.07
C ARG A 32 17.29 6.09 -0.80
N PRO A 33 18.39 5.51 -1.35
CA PRO A 33 19.39 6.28 -2.07
C PRO A 33 18.94 6.73 -3.47
N LEU A 34 17.84 6.20 -4.00
CA LEU A 34 17.40 6.51 -5.35
C LEU A 34 16.86 7.95 -5.45
N PRO A 35 16.98 8.58 -6.63
CA PRO A 35 16.36 9.87 -6.89
C PRO A 35 14.82 9.76 -6.92
N LYS A 36 14.14 10.90 -6.87
CA LYS A 36 12.68 11.00 -7.02
C LYS A 36 12.18 10.22 -8.22
N GLY A 37 11.19 9.37 -7.99
CA GLY A 37 10.61 8.48 -9.01
C GLY A 37 11.34 7.14 -9.16
N GLY A 38 12.53 6.97 -8.54
CA GLY A 38 13.25 5.71 -8.55
C GLY A 38 12.51 4.61 -7.78
N VAL A 39 12.55 3.40 -8.29
CA VAL A 39 11.89 2.22 -7.72
C VAL A 39 12.91 1.12 -7.45
N ALA A 40 12.84 0.52 -6.27
CA ALA A 40 13.53 -0.72 -5.95
C ALA A 40 12.51 -1.82 -5.68
N ALA A 41 12.73 -2.99 -6.27
CA ALA A 41 11.89 -4.17 -6.08
C ALA A 41 12.75 -5.40 -5.79
N CYS A 42 12.17 -6.42 -5.14
CA CYS A 42 12.84 -7.71 -4.93
C CYS A 42 11.83 -8.86 -4.90
N ASP A 43 12.34 -10.09 -5.05
CA ASP A 43 11.52 -11.28 -4.92
C ASP A 43 11.25 -11.64 -3.45
N ARG A 44 12.25 -11.45 -2.59
CA ARG A 44 12.16 -11.79 -1.17
C ARG A 44 12.77 -10.71 -0.29
N GLN A 45 12.04 -10.32 0.75
CA GLN A 45 12.55 -9.49 1.83
C GLN A 45 12.88 -10.34 3.07
N LEU A 46 14.09 -10.16 3.63
CA LEU A 46 14.49 -10.80 4.89
C LEU A 46 13.88 -10.09 6.10
N GLN A 47 13.73 -8.77 6.01
CA GLN A 47 13.17 -7.91 7.05
C GLN A 47 12.07 -6.99 6.48
N GLY A 48 11.08 -7.61 5.79
CA GLY A 48 9.94 -6.89 5.27
C GLY A 48 9.18 -6.18 6.39
N ARG A 49 8.83 -4.90 6.19
CA ARG A 49 8.26 -4.03 7.23
C ARG A 49 6.77 -3.81 7.04
N GLY A 50 6.06 -3.83 8.15
CA GLY A 50 4.70 -3.33 8.28
C GLY A 50 4.61 -2.30 9.40
N ARG A 51 3.46 -1.66 9.55
CA ARG A 51 3.22 -0.67 10.62
C ARG A 51 3.40 -1.29 12.01
N ARG A 52 3.90 -0.47 12.94
CA ARG A 52 4.07 -0.83 14.37
C ARG A 52 4.95 -2.06 14.57
N GLY A 53 6.06 -2.16 13.85
CA GLY A 53 7.05 -3.24 13.99
C GLY A 53 6.58 -4.60 13.50
N ARG A 54 5.44 -4.68 12.81
CA ARG A 54 5.02 -5.93 12.16
C ARG A 54 5.90 -6.23 10.95
N THR A 55 5.99 -7.50 10.59
CA THR A 55 6.69 -7.95 9.39
C THR A 55 5.73 -8.12 8.22
N TRP A 56 6.23 -7.87 7.00
CA TRP A 56 5.61 -8.28 5.75
C TRP A 56 6.36 -9.48 5.20
N GLN A 57 5.67 -10.58 4.96
CA GLN A 57 6.26 -11.82 4.48
C GLN A 57 5.62 -12.23 3.15
N ALA A 58 6.46 -12.69 2.22
CA ALA A 58 6.07 -13.31 0.96
C ALA A 58 7.16 -14.31 0.56
N GLU A 59 6.76 -15.47 0.08
CA GLU A 59 7.71 -16.39 -0.55
C GLU A 59 8.25 -15.79 -1.85
N ALA A 60 9.49 -16.14 -2.19
CA ALA A 60 10.11 -15.64 -3.41
C ALA A 60 9.22 -15.92 -4.64
N GLY A 61 9.05 -14.91 -5.48
CA GLY A 61 8.27 -15.03 -6.71
C GLY A 61 6.75 -14.94 -6.57
N THR A 62 6.19 -14.91 -5.35
CA THR A 62 4.74 -14.95 -5.13
C THR A 62 4.12 -13.58 -4.82
N GLY A 63 4.88 -12.68 -4.22
CA GLY A 63 4.49 -11.31 -3.94
C GLY A 63 4.99 -10.32 -4.98
N LEU A 64 4.36 -9.15 -5.03
CA LEU A 64 4.93 -7.97 -5.65
C LEU A 64 5.40 -7.04 -4.53
N LEU A 65 6.72 -6.94 -4.36
CA LEU A 65 7.37 -6.19 -3.29
C LEU A 65 8.23 -5.09 -3.91
N PHE A 66 7.88 -3.84 -3.66
CA PHE A 66 8.66 -2.71 -4.17
C PHE A 66 8.56 -1.49 -3.26
N SER A 67 9.48 -0.57 -3.44
CA SER A 67 9.45 0.75 -2.82
C SER A 67 9.77 1.84 -3.83
N LEU A 68 9.06 2.95 -3.72
CA LEU A 68 9.17 4.13 -4.57
C LEU A 68 9.76 5.29 -3.78
N ALA A 69 10.84 5.89 -4.29
CA ALA A 69 11.44 7.10 -3.72
C ALA A 69 10.68 8.34 -4.18
N LEU A 70 10.28 9.19 -3.23
CA LEU A 70 9.51 10.40 -3.45
C LEU A 70 10.14 11.59 -2.72
N GLU A 71 9.89 12.78 -3.23
CA GLU A 71 10.20 14.05 -2.59
C GLU A 71 8.93 14.90 -2.58
N PRO A 72 8.07 14.71 -1.55
CA PRO A 72 6.79 15.38 -1.50
C PRO A 72 6.98 16.87 -1.19
N ARG A 73 6.16 17.71 -1.80
CA ARG A 73 5.98 19.11 -1.40
C ARG A 73 5.08 19.23 -0.18
N THR A 74 4.27 18.21 0.03
CA THR A 74 3.35 18.11 1.17
C THR A 74 4.13 17.99 2.49
N PRO A 75 3.79 18.78 3.51
CA PRO A 75 4.44 18.70 4.80
C PRO A 75 4.21 17.34 5.48
N PRO A 76 5.07 16.93 6.45
CA PRO A 76 4.99 15.64 7.12
C PRO A 76 3.62 15.28 7.71
N GLN A 77 2.82 16.29 8.07
CA GLN A 77 1.47 16.13 8.59
C GLN A 77 0.53 15.44 7.58
N GLY A 78 0.76 15.63 6.28
CA GLY A 78 -0.01 14.99 5.21
C GLY A 78 0.34 13.51 4.92
N LEU A 79 1.30 12.90 5.64
CA LEU A 79 1.69 11.52 5.36
C LEU A 79 0.61 10.49 5.68
N ALA A 80 -0.28 10.78 6.64
CA ALA A 80 -1.40 9.90 6.94
C ALA A 80 -2.37 9.84 5.76
N SER A 81 -2.75 10.98 5.19
CA SER A 81 -3.61 11.06 4.01
C SER A 81 -2.91 10.52 2.76
N PHE A 82 -1.59 10.75 2.60
CA PHE A 82 -0.84 10.15 1.50
C PHE A 82 -0.83 8.61 1.55
N SER A 83 -0.79 8.01 2.75
CA SER A 83 -0.94 6.55 2.89
C SER A 83 -2.24 6.04 2.28
N LEU A 84 -3.33 6.79 2.44
CA LEU A 84 -4.64 6.44 1.89
C LEU A 84 -4.68 6.63 0.36
N VAL A 85 -4.09 7.70 -0.15
CA VAL A 85 -3.93 7.92 -1.61
C VAL A 85 -3.17 6.77 -2.26
N ALA A 86 -2.05 6.34 -1.64
CA ALA A 86 -1.26 5.22 -2.13
C ALA A 86 -2.02 3.89 -2.06
N ALA A 87 -2.74 3.64 -0.96
CA ALA A 87 -3.57 2.44 -0.83
C ALA A 87 -4.69 2.41 -1.87
N GLU A 88 -5.32 3.56 -2.15
CA GLU A 88 -6.35 3.66 -3.19
C GLU A 88 -5.79 3.45 -4.59
N ALA A 89 -4.56 3.93 -4.87
CA ALA A 89 -3.87 3.65 -6.12
C ALA A 89 -3.60 2.15 -6.31
N VAL A 90 -3.15 1.48 -5.23
CA VAL A 90 -2.94 0.02 -5.24
C VAL A 90 -4.26 -0.72 -5.44
N ALA A 91 -5.32 -0.33 -4.74
CA ALA A 91 -6.65 -0.94 -4.89
C ALA A 91 -7.16 -0.81 -6.34
N GLU A 92 -7.05 0.37 -6.93
CA GLU A 92 -7.48 0.65 -8.31
C GLU A 92 -6.72 -0.20 -9.34
N ALA A 93 -5.39 -0.32 -9.18
CA ALA A 93 -4.56 -1.08 -10.12
C ALA A 93 -4.71 -2.60 -9.96
N CYS A 94 -5.04 -3.07 -8.75
CA CYS A 94 -5.14 -4.49 -8.48
C CYS A 94 -6.48 -5.09 -8.93
N HIS A 95 -7.61 -4.46 -8.59
CA HIS A 95 -8.93 -5.03 -8.89
C HIS A 95 -10.06 -4.02 -8.66
N ASP A 96 -11.10 -4.06 -9.52
CA ASP A 96 -12.24 -3.12 -9.43
C ASP A 96 -13.01 -3.19 -8.10
N ARG A 97 -13.09 -4.37 -7.49
CA ARG A 97 -13.72 -4.58 -6.17
C ARG A 97 -12.80 -4.39 -4.97
N ALA A 98 -11.52 -4.05 -5.20
CA ALA A 98 -10.61 -3.80 -4.10
C ALA A 98 -10.96 -2.48 -3.39
N LEU A 99 -10.94 -2.51 -2.06
CA LEU A 99 -11.29 -1.40 -1.18
C LEU A 99 -10.12 -1.06 -0.26
N VAL A 100 -10.11 0.14 0.25
CA VAL A 100 -9.13 0.59 1.25
C VAL A 100 -9.72 0.43 2.64
N ARG A 101 -9.05 -0.31 3.50
CA ARG A 101 -9.30 -0.33 4.94
C ARG A 101 -8.30 0.58 5.63
N TRP A 102 -8.81 1.65 6.19
CA TRP A 102 -8.01 2.57 6.97
C TRP A 102 -7.13 1.82 8.00
N PRO A 103 -5.86 2.20 8.19
CA PRO A 103 -5.23 3.38 7.61
C PRO A 103 -4.36 3.12 6.35
N ASN A 104 -4.15 1.86 5.91
CA ASN A 104 -3.13 1.57 4.89
C ASN A 104 -3.26 0.19 4.24
N ASP A 105 -4.34 -0.54 4.50
CA ASP A 105 -4.54 -1.88 3.97
C ASP A 105 -5.47 -1.85 2.73
N VAL A 106 -5.16 -2.70 1.77
CA VAL A 106 -6.04 -2.95 0.62
C VAL A 106 -6.72 -4.30 0.81
N MET A 107 -8.03 -4.28 0.70
CA MET A 107 -8.91 -5.41 0.94
C MET A 107 -9.56 -5.88 -0.35
N LEU A 108 -9.72 -7.17 -0.50
CA LEU A 108 -10.51 -7.78 -1.58
C LEU A 108 -11.37 -8.89 -0.98
N ASN A 109 -12.70 -8.78 -1.17
CA ASN A 109 -13.68 -9.72 -0.60
C ASN A 109 -13.53 -9.88 0.94
N GLY A 110 -13.26 -8.79 1.67
CA GLY A 110 -13.07 -8.78 3.12
C GLY A 110 -11.76 -9.37 3.63
N ARG A 111 -10.85 -9.78 2.74
CA ARG A 111 -9.52 -10.34 3.04
C ARG A 111 -8.42 -9.37 2.61
N LYS A 112 -7.29 -9.35 3.30
CA LYS A 112 -6.18 -8.45 3.01
C LYS A 112 -5.41 -8.90 1.76
N LEU A 113 -5.40 -8.04 0.75
CA LEU A 113 -4.69 -8.20 -0.51
C LEU A 113 -3.31 -7.56 -0.50
N ALA A 114 -3.24 -6.31 0.02
CA ALA A 114 -2.01 -5.52 -0.02
C ALA A 114 -1.90 -4.60 1.20
N GLY A 115 -0.72 -4.02 1.37
CA GLY A 115 -0.47 -2.97 2.35
C GLY A 115 0.54 -1.97 1.82
N VAL A 116 0.39 -0.72 2.23
CA VAL A 116 1.32 0.36 1.92
C VAL A 116 1.95 0.91 3.19
N LEU A 117 3.20 1.37 3.09
CA LEU A 117 3.93 1.92 4.22
C LEU A 117 4.80 3.10 3.76
N PRO A 118 4.31 4.34 3.81
CA PRO A 118 5.16 5.50 3.62
C PRO A 118 6.02 5.75 4.86
N GLU A 119 7.33 5.93 4.65
CA GLU A 119 8.29 6.31 5.68
C GLU A 119 9.02 7.58 5.25
N LEU A 120 8.95 8.63 6.09
CA LEU A 120 9.73 9.85 5.92
C LEU A 120 10.98 9.76 6.80
N ARG A 121 12.16 9.88 6.18
CA ARG A 121 13.43 9.93 6.88
C ARG A 121 14.40 10.86 6.13
N ASP A 122 15.02 11.77 6.86
CA ASP A 122 16.00 12.74 6.31
C ASP A 122 15.45 13.56 5.12
N GLY A 123 14.16 13.93 5.19
CA GLY A 123 13.49 14.69 4.13
C GLY A 123 13.07 13.88 2.90
N LYS A 124 13.45 12.60 2.83
CA LYS A 124 13.02 11.68 1.76
C LYS A 124 11.83 10.83 2.21
N LEU A 125 10.84 10.76 1.36
CA LEU A 125 9.69 9.86 1.51
C LEU A 125 9.94 8.59 0.69
N VAL A 126 9.89 7.43 1.33
CA VAL A 126 9.93 6.14 0.65
C VAL A 126 8.60 5.44 0.88
N LEU A 127 7.87 5.17 -0.20
CA LEU A 127 6.61 4.42 -0.17
C LEU A 127 6.89 2.93 -0.39
N GLY A 128 6.79 2.13 0.66
CA GLY A 128 6.80 0.67 0.56
C GLY A 128 5.42 0.14 0.14
N VAL A 129 5.40 -0.81 -0.78
CA VAL A 129 4.18 -1.49 -1.26
C VAL A 129 4.43 -2.99 -1.27
N GLY A 130 3.54 -3.73 -0.62
CA GLY A 130 3.50 -5.19 -0.68
C GLY A 130 2.12 -5.66 -1.18
N VAL A 131 2.10 -6.44 -2.25
CA VAL A 131 0.88 -7.04 -2.80
C VAL A 131 1.02 -8.56 -2.81
N ASN A 132 0.04 -9.26 -2.28
CA ASN A 132 -0.10 -10.71 -2.44
C ASN A 132 -0.57 -10.98 -3.87
N ALA A 133 0.37 -11.20 -4.80
CA ALA A 133 0.06 -11.34 -6.22
C ALA A 133 -0.30 -12.79 -6.58
N GLY A 134 0.69 -13.68 -6.58
CA GLY A 134 0.57 -15.07 -7.05
C GLY A 134 0.59 -16.12 -5.93
N MET A 135 0.28 -15.75 -4.67
CA MET A 135 0.26 -16.69 -3.55
C MET A 135 -0.93 -17.64 -3.65
N SER A 136 -0.69 -18.94 -3.43
CA SER A 136 -1.73 -19.93 -3.15
C SER A 136 -2.24 -19.80 -1.70
N GLU A 137 -3.36 -20.45 -1.35
CA GLU A 137 -3.88 -20.45 0.03
C GLU A 137 -2.85 -20.97 1.04
N ALA A 138 -2.02 -21.96 0.68
CA ALA A 138 -0.99 -22.52 1.55
C ALA A 138 0.19 -21.58 1.81
N GLN A 139 0.41 -20.60 0.94
CA GLN A 139 1.50 -19.62 1.02
C GLN A 139 1.08 -18.32 1.71
N LEU A 140 -0.22 -18.16 1.95
CA LEU A 140 -0.72 -16.99 2.68
C LEU A 140 -0.32 -17.05 4.15
N PRO A 141 -0.03 -15.91 4.79
CA PRO A 141 0.27 -15.89 6.23
C PRO A 141 -0.96 -16.32 7.04
N VAL A 142 -0.77 -17.29 7.96
CA VAL A 142 -1.89 -17.92 8.71
C VAL A 142 -2.29 -17.15 9.96
N ASP A 143 -1.35 -16.65 10.74
CA ASP A 143 -1.63 -15.99 12.04
C ASP A 143 -1.85 -14.48 11.87
N THR A 144 -2.67 -14.10 10.89
CA THR A 144 -2.96 -12.69 10.63
C THR A 144 -4.25 -12.25 11.29
N ARG A 145 -4.27 -11.03 11.85
CA ARG A 145 -5.47 -10.42 12.48
C ARG A 145 -6.64 -10.26 11.50
N VAL A 146 -6.32 -10.13 10.20
CA VAL A 146 -7.29 -10.08 9.10
C VAL A 146 -6.87 -11.16 8.11
N PRO A 147 -7.76 -12.07 7.73
CA PRO A 147 -7.43 -13.09 6.74
C PRO A 147 -6.83 -12.49 5.48
N ALA A 148 -5.79 -13.10 4.96
CA ALA A 148 -5.15 -12.65 3.72
C ALA A 148 -5.78 -13.32 2.48
N THR A 149 -5.60 -12.71 1.32
CA THR A 149 -5.89 -13.26 -0.01
C THR A 149 -4.80 -12.83 -0.98
N SER A 150 -4.81 -13.36 -2.20
CA SER A 150 -3.98 -12.91 -3.30
C SER A 150 -4.82 -12.59 -4.54
N LEU A 151 -4.23 -11.89 -5.51
CA LEU A 151 -4.88 -11.66 -6.79
C LEU A 151 -5.17 -12.99 -7.50
N GLN A 152 -4.20 -13.91 -7.51
CA GLN A 152 -4.38 -15.23 -8.13
C GLN A 152 -5.58 -16.00 -7.54
N ILE A 153 -5.74 -15.99 -6.20
CA ILE A 153 -6.90 -16.63 -5.56
C ILE A 153 -8.21 -15.93 -5.96
N ALA A 154 -8.19 -14.60 -6.01
CA ALA A 154 -9.39 -13.82 -6.27
C ALA A 154 -9.84 -13.88 -7.74
N THR A 155 -8.91 -14.02 -8.69
CA THR A 155 -9.19 -14.06 -10.13
C THR A 155 -9.23 -15.46 -10.70
N GLY A 156 -8.55 -16.42 -10.06
CA GLY A 156 -8.33 -17.78 -10.58
C GLY A 156 -7.24 -17.86 -11.65
N GLU A 157 -6.54 -16.75 -11.96
CA GLU A 157 -5.57 -16.66 -13.05
C GLU A 157 -4.17 -16.35 -12.52
N PRO A 158 -3.11 -16.86 -13.19
CA PRO A 158 -1.74 -16.47 -12.89
C PRO A 158 -1.53 -14.96 -13.07
N ILE A 159 -0.74 -14.35 -12.21
CA ILE A 159 -0.50 -12.91 -12.24
C ILE A 159 0.86 -12.59 -12.87
N ASP A 160 0.85 -11.83 -13.97
CA ASP A 160 2.06 -11.20 -14.48
C ASP A 160 2.46 -10.03 -13.58
N ARG A 161 3.48 -10.23 -12.73
CA ARG A 161 3.96 -9.23 -11.78
C ARG A 161 4.61 -8.03 -12.45
N VAL A 162 5.14 -8.18 -13.68
CA VAL A 162 5.73 -7.06 -14.44
C VAL A 162 4.62 -6.14 -14.92
N GLU A 163 3.57 -6.69 -15.52
CA GLU A 163 2.40 -5.90 -15.95
C GLU A 163 1.70 -5.24 -14.76
N LEU A 164 1.56 -5.96 -13.64
CA LEU A 164 1.00 -5.41 -12.42
C LEU A 164 1.83 -4.24 -11.88
N LEU A 165 3.17 -4.37 -11.84
CA LEU A 165 4.06 -3.29 -11.41
C LEU A 165 3.93 -2.06 -12.31
N VAL A 166 3.96 -2.25 -13.61
CA VAL A 166 3.82 -1.16 -14.59
C VAL A 166 2.49 -0.44 -14.44
N ALA A 167 1.39 -1.18 -14.31
CA ALA A 167 0.06 -0.62 -14.06
C ALA A 167 0.01 0.16 -12.74
N LEU A 168 0.54 -0.42 -11.67
CA LEU A 168 0.62 0.20 -10.34
C LEU A 168 1.40 1.53 -10.38
N LEU A 169 2.57 1.55 -11.01
CA LEU A 169 3.39 2.75 -11.09
C LEU A 169 2.68 3.86 -11.86
N ALA A 170 1.98 3.54 -12.94
CA ALA A 170 1.21 4.53 -13.71
C ALA A 170 0.04 5.12 -12.90
N VAL A 171 -0.68 4.29 -12.14
CA VAL A 171 -1.77 4.76 -11.27
C VAL A 171 -1.22 5.57 -10.09
N LEU A 172 -0.15 5.11 -9.45
CA LEU A 172 0.51 5.82 -8.35
C LEU A 172 1.00 7.20 -8.79
N GLU A 173 1.61 7.32 -9.98
CA GLU A 173 2.08 8.60 -10.52
C GLU A 173 0.93 9.58 -10.71
N ARG A 174 -0.15 9.16 -11.35
CA ARG A 174 -1.33 10.00 -11.58
C ARG A 174 -1.96 10.46 -10.26
N ARG A 175 -2.10 9.56 -9.28
CA ARG A 175 -2.70 9.89 -7.99
C ARG A 175 -1.78 10.73 -7.11
N TYR A 176 -0.47 10.49 -7.17
CA TYR A 176 0.52 11.33 -6.50
C TYR A 176 0.50 12.77 -7.04
N ASP A 177 0.43 12.94 -8.36
CA ASP A 177 0.35 14.27 -8.97
C ASP A 177 -0.94 15.01 -8.60
N ALA A 178 -2.06 14.30 -8.54
CA ALA A 178 -3.31 14.87 -8.06
C ALA A 178 -3.20 15.30 -6.58
N PHE A 179 -2.63 14.44 -5.73
CA PHE A 179 -2.42 14.74 -4.32
C PHE A 179 -1.48 15.95 -4.09
N GLU A 180 -0.39 16.05 -4.86
CA GLU A 180 0.53 17.21 -4.77
C GLU A 180 -0.10 18.53 -5.24
N ARG A 181 -1.09 18.48 -6.11
CA ARG A 181 -1.80 19.64 -6.63
C ARG A 181 -3.00 20.04 -5.78
N ASP A 182 -3.83 19.07 -5.41
CA ASP A 182 -5.18 19.29 -4.87
C ASP A 182 -5.31 18.88 -3.38
N GLY A 183 -4.27 18.23 -2.82
CA GLY A 183 -4.34 17.60 -1.49
C GLY A 183 -5.15 16.31 -1.49
N PHE A 184 -5.50 15.84 -0.30
CA PHE A 184 -6.33 14.65 -0.13
C PHE A 184 -7.82 15.02 -0.22
N THR A 185 -8.53 14.38 -1.12
CA THR A 185 -9.97 14.65 -1.40
C THR A 185 -10.90 13.56 -0.89
N GLY A 186 -10.43 12.71 0.03
CA GLY A 186 -11.18 11.58 0.57
C GLY A 186 -10.97 10.29 -0.19
N LEU A 187 -11.50 9.19 0.36
CA LEU A 187 -11.45 7.87 -0.25
C LEU A 187 -12.72 7.61 -1.08
N ARG A 188 -12.54 7.13 -2.31
CA ARG A 188 -13.63 6.64 -3.17
C ARG A 188 -13.90 5.16 -2.95
N ARG A 189 -12.87 4.40 -2.53
CA ARG A 189 -12.89 2.95 -2.31
C ARG A 189 -12.81 2.61 -0.82
N ASP A 190 -13.60 3.28 0.02
CA ASP A 190 -13.58 3.15 1.47
C ASP A 190 -14.38 1.92 1.94
N GLU A 191 -13.71 0.94 2.54
CA GLU A 191 -14.35 -0.27 3.08
C GLU A 191 -15.15 0.01 4.35
N LEU A 192 -14.78 1.04 5.10
CA LEU A 192 -15.34 1.30 6.44
C LEU A 192 -16.56 2.22 6.43
N ARG A 193 -16.72 3.05 5.41
CA ARG A 193 -17.79 4.05 5.34
C ARG A 193 -19.18 3.42 5.51
N GLY A 194 -19.95 3.97 6.45
CA GLY A 194 -21.30 3.49 6.78
C GLY A 194 -21.35 2.20 7.62
N ARG A 195 -20.20 1.66 8.04
CA ARG A 195 -20.12 0.44 8.84
C ARG A 195 -19.84 0.76 10.31
N HIS A 196 -20.31 -0.12 11.20
CA HIS A 196 -19.94 -0.07 12.61
C HIS A 196 -18.50 -0.56 12.78
N VAL A 197 -17.65 0.31 13.31
CA VAL A 197 -16.21 0.10 13.47
C VAL A 197 -15.84 0.15 14.95
N THR A 198 -15.00 -0.77 15.39
CA THR A 198 -14.37 -0.76 16.70
C THR A 198 -12.88 -0.45 16.56
N LEU A 199 -12.43 0.61 17.25
CA LEU A 199 -11.03 0.96 17.40
C LEU A 199 -10.54 0.41 18.72
N VAL A 200 -9.80 -0.68 18.71
CA VAL A 200 -9.36 -1.40 19.90
C VAL A 200 -8.58 -0.48 20.83
N GLY A 201 -9.03 -0.40 22.10
CA GLY A 201 -8.43 0.45 23.12
C GLY A 201 -8.81 1.94 23.03
N THR A 202 -9.68 2.34 22.06
CA THR A 202 -9.92 3.77 21.81
C THR A 202 -11.41 4.13 21.74
N GLY A 203 -12.24 3.33 21.03
CA GLY A 203 -13.67 3.60 20.89
C GLY A 203 -14.33 2.82 19.75
N SER A 204 -15.62 3.08 19.55
CA SER A 204 -16.39 2.49 18.44
C SER A 204 -17.47 3.44 17.96
N GLY A 205 -17.97 3.24 16.74
CA GLY A 205 -19.04 4.04 16.18
C GLY A 205 -19.28 3.72 14.70
N ILE A 206 -20.18 4.45 14.07
CA ILE A 206 -20.40 4.36 12.62
C ILE A 206 -19.36 5.20 11.89
N SER A 207 -18.68 4.59 10.93
CA SER A 207 -17.67 5.30 10.13
C SER A 207 -18.35 6.22 9.10
N GLU A 208 -17.98 7.49 9.15
CA GLU A 208 -18.37 8.51 8.16
C GLU A 208 -17.33 8.62 7.02
N GLY A 209 -16.24 7.84 7.12
CA GLY A 209 -15.11 7.86 6.20
C GLY A 209 -13.88 8.52 6.83
N VAL A 210 -13.09 9.21 6.04
CA VAL A 210 -11.84 9.87 6.48
C VAL A 210 -11.88 11.36 6.14
N ASP A 211 -11.29 12.18 7.02
CA ASP A 211 -11.16 13.62 6.81
C ASP A 211 -9.93 13.98 5.95
N GLU A 212 -9.73 15.28 5.70
CA GLU A 212 -8.64 15.82 4.90
C GLU A 212 -7.23 15.52 5.45
N ASP A 213 -7.12 15.32 6.77
CA ASP A 213 -5.88 14.92 7.44
C ASP A 213 -5.65 13.40 7.43
N GLY A 214 -6.58 12.61 6.86
CA GLY A 214 -6.52 11.14 6.85
C GLY A 214 -6.92 10.50 8.18
N ARG A 215 -7.64 11.23 9.06
CA ARG A 215 -8.20 10.67 10.30
C ARG A 215 -9.50 9.94 10.00
N LEU A 216 -9.71 8.81 10.65
CA LEU A 216 -10.99 8.08 10.57
C LEU A 216 -12.05 8.82 11.40
N LEU A 217 -13.19 9.09 10.80
CA LEU A 217 -14.33 9.72 11.46
C LEU A 217 -15.32 8.65 11.94
N LEU A 218 -15.59 8.63 13.24
CA LEU A 218 -16.65 7.80 13.85
C LEU A 218 -17.57 8.71 14.66
N ASP A 219 -18.86 8.75 14.33
CA ASP A 219 -19.90 9.54 14.99
C ASP A 219 -19.43 11.00 15.25
N GLY A 220 -18.89 11.65 14.23
CA GLY A 220 -18.39 13.03 14.25
C GLY A 220 -17.02 13.24 14.91
N ARG A 221 -16.38 12.18 15.44
CA ARG A 221 -15.06 12.28 16.07
C ARG A 221 -13.95 11.72 15.17
N GLY A 222 -12.86 12.49 14.99
CA GLY A 222 -11.68 12.10 14.21
C GLY A 222 -10.65 11.33 15.07
N TYR A 223 -10.13 10.22 14.52
CA TYR A 223 -9.13 9.37 15.14
C TYR A 223 -7.89 9.26 14.26
N SER A 224 -6.73 9.58 14.80
CA SER A 224 -5.47 9.42 14.09
C SER A 224 -5.00 7.98 14.10
N SER A 225 -4.28 7.59 13.05
CA SER A 225 -3.73 6.23 12.95
C SER A 225 -2.63 5.94 13.98
N ALA A 226 -2.07 6.96 14.61
CA ALA A 226 -1.10 6.82 15.69
C ALA A 226 -1.76 6.39 17.01
N GLU A 227 -3.02 6.80 17.24
CA GLU A 227 -3.78 6.52 18.46
C GLU A 227 -4.44 5.15 18.45
N VAL A 228 -4.69 4.59 17.25
CA VAL A 228 -5.48 3.38 17.08
C VAL A 228 -4.58 2.17 16.87
N GLU A 229 -4.70 1.18 17.75
CA GLU A 229 -3.95 -0.07 17.62
C GLU A 229 -4.47 -0.94 16.47
N ARG A 230 -5.79 -1.10 16.40
CA ARG A 230 -6.46 -2.00 15.46
C ARG A 230 -7.88 -1.54 15.13
N VAL A 231 -8.28 -1.84 13.91
CA VAL A 231 -9.64 -1.63 13.40
C VAL A 231 -10.34 -2.98 13.25
N GLU A 232 -11.54 -3.10 13.82
CA GLU A 232 -12.40 -4.27 13.68
C GLU A 232 -13.76 -3.86 13.11
N LEU A 233 -14.30 -4.69 12.23
CA LEU A 233 -15.64 -4.56 11.70
C LEU A 233 -16.58 -5.50 12.48
N ARG A 234 -17.76 -5.00 12.83
CA ARG A 234 -18.86 -5.77 13.38
C ARG A 234 -19.94 -6.02 12.31
#